data_b03ac1cba940ed24fe9adffdc0f97a62
#
_entry.id   b03ac1cba940ed24fe9adffdc0f97a62
#
_cell.length_a   1.000
_cell.length_b   1.000
_cell.length_c   1.000
_cell.angle_alpha   90.00
_cell.angle_beta   90.00
_cell.angle_gamma   90.00
#
_symmetry.space_group_name_H-M   'P 1'
#
loop_
_entity.id
_entity.type
_entity.pdbx_description
1 polymer ?
#
loop_
_entity_poly.entity_id
_entity_poly.type
_entity_poly.pdbx_seq_one_letter_code
_entity_poly.pdbx_strand_id
1 'polypeptide(L)'
;MFARELKKVIERWQFWGTVIFMVAAVIVNQLITCAQWWGKAVTYMRGAYNYTAINNVRSNITQLIFSDFLPILACLLAADIFYEERNCGLSNVIFTRESKKKNIICKAATAASVTFAVVTLTLLVSLAISLVTFDARGHAGVNTIYITLLPPEPDREFGSLYAYHPYINVIVYILIRGGLAALYALFAFALSTAFGANRYVILISAFVYNILWSGVTALADSDVIGTDIMSMNPYGSGWSIVIFAVVTLLISACMIGVGCRKDCL
;
A
#
# COMPACT_ATOMS: atom_id res chain seq x y z
N MET A 1 -13.05 -8.59 -21.24
CA MET A 1 -13.58 -7.57 -20.30
C MET A 1 -12.47 -6.97 -19.44
N PHE A 2 -11.78 -7.76 -18.64
CA PHE A 2 -10.69 -7.30 -17.77
C PHE A 2 -9.61 -6.48 -18.51
N ALA A 3 -9.08 -6.94 -19.63
CA ALA A 3 -8.07 -6.23 -20.40
C ALA A 3 -8.55 -4.86 -20.93
N ARG A 4 -9.84 -4.74 -21.26
CA ARG A 4 -10.43 -3.46 -21.67
C ARG A 4 -10.48 -2.47 -20.51
N GLU A 5 -10.89 -2.92 -19.33
CA GLU A 5 -10.92 -2.08 -18.14
C GLU A 5 -9.51 -1.69 -17.69
N LEU A 6 -8.55 -2.61 -17.77
CA LEU A 6 -7.13 -2.34 -17.51
C LEU A 6 -6.59 -1.24 -18.43
N LYS A 7 -6.87 -1.32 -19.74
CA LYS A 7 -6.45 -0.31 -20.71
C LYS A 7 -7.00 1.07 -20.35
N LYS A 8 -8.29 1.16 -19.99
CA LYS A 8 -8.92 2.40 -19.54
C LYS A 8 -8.21 3.04 -18.34
N VAL A 9 -7.81 2.21 -17.34
CA VAL A 9 -7.07 2.70 -16.17
C VAL A 9 -5.74 3.30 -16.57
N ILE A 10 -4.98 2.60 -17.42
CA ILE A 10 -3.63 3.01 -17.82
C ILE A 10 -3.66 4.28 -18.69
N GLU A 11 -4.71 4.49 -19.49
CA GLU A 11 -4.85 5.68 -20.35
C GLU A 11 -5.21 6.96 -19.57
N ARG A 12 -5.50 6.86 -18.27
CA ARG A 12 -5.91 8.00 -17.45
C ARG A 12 -4.72 8.82 -16.98
N TRP A 13 -4.85 10.15 -17.06
CA TRP A 13 -3.83 11.07 -16.56
C TRP A 13 -3.55 10.92 -15.06
N GLN A 14 -4.60 10.70 -14.26
CA GLN A 14 -4.46 10.52 -12.81
C GLN A 14 -3.62 9.31 -12.44
N PHE A 15 -3.73 8.23 -13.21
CA PHE A 15 -2.90 7.04 -13.03
C PHE A 15 -1.42 7.38 -13.17
N TRP A 16 -1.02 7.99 -14.28
CA TRP A 16 0.37 8.37 -14.52
C TRP A 16 0.88 9.41 -13.53
N GLY A 17 0.06 10.40 -13.16
CA GLY A 17 0.40 11.38 -12.14
C GLY A 17 0.72 10.73 -10.78
N THR A 18 -0.08 9.74 -10.37
CA THR A 18 0.15 9.02 -9.12
C THR A 18 1.39 8.13 -9.20
N VAL A 19 1.60 7.41 -10.30
CA VAL A 19 2.80 6.57 -10.51
C VAL A 19 4.06 7.42 -10.49
N ILE A 20 4.08 8.54 -11.22
CA ILE A 20 5.22 9.47 -11.24
C ILE A 20 5.49 10.02 -9.85
N PHE A 21 4.45 10.43 -9.12
CA PHE A 21 4.60 10.91 -7.74
C PHE A 21 5.24 9.86 -6.81
N MET A 22 4.76 8.62 -6.87
CA MET A 22 5.29 7.53 -6.04
C MET A 22 6.75 7.21 -6.36
N VAL A 23 7.10 7.15 -7.66
CA VAL A 23 8.48 6.90 -8.10
C VAL A 23 9.39 8.09 -7.73
N ALA A 24 8.92 9.32 -7.92
CA ALA A 24 9.66 10.51 -7.52
C ALA A 24 9.94 10.54 -6.01
N ALA A 25 8.94 10.17 -5.19
CA ALA A 25 9.11 10.07 -3.74
C ALA A 25 10.20 9.05 -3.35
N VAL A 26 10.25 7.90 -4.02
CA VAL A 26 11.30 6.89 -3.83
C VAL A 26 12.67 7.45 -4.19
N ILE A 27 12.80 8.11 -5.35
CA ILE A 27 14.07 8.69 -5.80
C ILE A 27 14.54 9.80 -4.84
N VAL A 28 13.66 10.72 -4.47
CA VAL A 28 13.99 11.80 -3.53
C VAL A 28 14.46 11.25 -2.19
N ASN A 29 13.75 10.24 -1.65
CA ASN A 29 14.17 9.58 -0.42
C ASN A 29 15.57 8.98 -0.53
N GLN A 30 15.88 8.32 -1.65
CA GLN A 30 17.19 7.72 -1.86
C GLN A 30 18.29 8.79 -1.97
N LEU A 31 18.02 9.89 -2.67
CA LEU A 31 18.96 11.02 -2.76
C LEU A 31 19.23 11.65 -1.38
N ILE A 32 18.18 11.85 -0.56
CA ILE A 32 18.33 12.35 0.80
C ILE A 32 19.19 11.38 1.63
N THR A 33 18.92 10.09 1.52
CA THR A 33 19.69 9.07 2.25
C THR A 33 21.15 9.06 1.81
N CYS A 34 21.43 9.12 0.51
CA CYS A 34 22.80 9.21 -0.01
C CYS A 34 23.51 10.47 0.48
N ALA A 35 22.83 11.63 0.46
CA ALA A 35 23.39 12.89 0.95
C ALA A 35 23.74 12.84 2.45
N GLN A 36 22.92 12.17 3.25
CA GLN A 36 23.17 12.00 4.69
C GLN A 36 24.38 11.10 4.99
N TRP A 37 24.69 10.19 4.08
CA TRP A 37 25.85 9.29 4.19
C TRP A 37 27.10 9.79 3.50
N TRP A 38 27.01 10.88 2.74
CA TRP A 38 28.15 11.46 2.04
C TRP A 38 29.27 11.86 3.02
N GLY A 39 30.48 11.39 2.77
CA GLY A 39 31.66 11.68 3.61
C GLY A 39 31.70 10.94 4.96
N LYS A 40 30.77 10.03 5.25
CA LYS A 40 30.81 9.21 6.47
C LYS A 40 31.58 7.91 6.23
N ALA A 41 32.20 7.41 7.30
CA ALA A 41 32.93 6.15 7.20
C ALA A 41 31.99 4.96 6.86
N VAL A 42 32.42 4.14 5.93
CA VAL A 42 31.67 2.96 5.43
C VAL A 42 31.34 1.96 6.56
N THR A 43 32.20 1.93 7.61
CA THR A 43 32.05 1.05 8.78
C THR A 43 30.74 1.25 9.55
N TYR A 44 30.05 2.38 9.37
CA TYR A 44 28.77 2.65 10.01
C TYR A 44 27.55 2.36 9.10
N MET A 45 27.79 1.99 7.85
CA MET A 45 26.72 1.72 6.89
C MET A 45 26.11 0.35 7.13
N ARG A 46 24.79 0.33 7.23
CA ARG A 46 24.00 -0.90 7.29
C ARG A 46 23.82 -1.49 5.91
N GLY A 47 23.36 -2.73 5.82
CA GLY A 47 23.02 -3.33 4.52
C GLY A 47 21.90 -2.59 3.79
N ALA A 48 21.89 -2.70 2.46
CA ALA A 48 20.95 -2.02 1.57
C ALA A 48 19.47 -2.22 1.95
N TYR A 49 19.13 -3.33 2.61
CA TYR A 49 17.77 -3.61 3.08
C TYR A 49 17.24 -2.61 4.14
N ASN A 50 18.14 -1.87 4.84
CA ASN A 50 17.77 -0.85 5.81
C ASN A 50 17.53 0.55 5.20
N TYR A 51 17.74 0.72 3.89
CA TYR A 51 17.61 2.00 3.20
C TYR A 51 16.52 1.97 2.11
N THR A 52 15.64 0.99 2.17
CA THR A 52 14.48 0.89 1.28
C THR A 52 13.38 1.88 1.69
N ALA A 53 12.44 2.16 0.80
CA ALA A 53 11.28 3.01 1.12
C ALA A 53 10.43 2.49 2.29
N ILE A 54 10.54 1.19 2.59
CA ILE A 54 9.81 0.54 3.68
C ILE A 54 10.53 0.66 5.00
N ASN A 55 11.86 0.52 4.99
CA ASN A 55 12.69 0.46 6.18
C ASN A 55 13.82 1.47 6.09
N ASN A 56 13.50 2.75 6.09
CA ASN A 56 14.53 3.77 6.08
C ASN A 56 14.71 4.37 7.48
N VAL A 57 15.75 3.92 8.16
CA VAL A 57 16.08 4.36 9.53
C VAL A 57 16.42 5.85 9.60
N ARG A 58 16.75 6.48 8.49
CA ARG A 58 17.22 7.88 8.43
C ARG A 58 16.23 8.86 7.84
N SER A 59 15.30 8.41 7.04
CA SER A 59 14.33 9.28 6.36
C SER A 59 12.91 8.77 6.56
N ASN A 60 12.12 9.55 7.29
CA ASN A 60 10.70 9.23 7.54
C ASN A 60 9.77 9.64 6.39
N ILE A 61 10.29 10.31 5.34
CA ILE A 61 9.45 10.85 4.26
C ILE A 61 8.72 9.74 3.50
N THR A 62 9.46 8.71 3.08
CA THR A 62 8.81 7.58 2.36
C THR A 62 7.94 6.74 3.28
N GLN A 63 8.32 6.58 4.54
CA GLN A 63 7.47 5.90 5.52
C GLN A 63 6.13 6.62 5.65
N LEU A 64 6.13 7.93 5.80
CA LEU A 64 4.91 8.74 5.86
C LEU A 64 4.09 8.62 4.56
N ILE A 65 4.70 8.71 3.39
CA ILE A 65 4.00 8.59 2.10
C ILE A 65 3.43 7.19 1.90
N PHE A 66 4.20 6.13 2.15
CA PHE A 66 3.78 4.75 1.92
C PHE A 66 3.12 4.06 3.13
N SER A 67 2.97 4.73 4.25
CA SER A 67 2.17 4.27 5.38
C SER A 67 0.89 5.10 5.50
N ASP A 68 1.02 6.40 5.77
CA ASP A 68 -0.13 7.23 6.11
C ASP A 68 -0.94 7.66 4.88
N PHE A 69 -0.24 8.01 3.78
CA PHE A 69 -0.91 8.44 2.54
C PHE A 69 -1.18 7.32 1.55
N LEU A 70 -0.73 6.09 1.80
CA LEU A 70 -0.99 4.95 0.94
C LEU A 70 -2.48 4.75 0.61
N PRO A 71 -3.44 4.89 1.56
CA PRO A 71 -4.86 4.76 1.25
C PRO A 71 -5.34 5.75 0.18
N ILE A 72 -4.89 7.02 0.23
CA ILE A 72 -5.23 8.04 -0.76
C ILE A 72 -4.61 7.71 -2.12
N LEU A 73 -3.34 7.34 -2.14
CA LEU A 73 -2.63 6.97 -3.37
C LEU A 73 -3.28 5.74 -4.04
N ALA A 74 -3.68 4.75 -3.25
CA ALA A 74 -4.39 3.57 -3.74
C ALA A 74 -5.72 3.94 -4.39
N CYS A 75 -6.47 4.88 -3.80
CA CYS A 75 -7.73 5.36 -4.37
C CYS A 75 -7.53 6.13 -5.67
N LEU A 76 -6.51 6.98 -5.76
CA LEU A 76 -6.20 7.76 -6.96
C LEU A 76 -5.85 6.89 -8.17
N LEU A 77 -5.27 5.70 -7.95
CA LEU A 77 -4.89 4.81 -9.05
C LEU A 77 -6.08 4.26 -9.81
N ALA A 78 -7.15 3.84 -9.14
CA ALA A 78 -8.21 3.08 -9.82
C ALA A 78 -9.61 3.18 -9.20
N ALA A 79 -9.79 3.73 -8.00
CA ALA A 79 -11.06 3.61 -7.28
C ALA A 79 -12.20 4.47 -7.84
N ASP A 80 -11.89 5.54 -8.57
CA ASP A 80 -12.87 6.49 -9.09
C ASP A 80 -13.40 6.17 -10.51
N ILE A 81 -12.96 5.07 -11.12
CA ILE A 81 -13.38 4.66 -12.48
C ILE A 81 -14.88 4.52 -12.58
N PHE A 82 -15.50 3.91 -11.58
CA PHE A 82 -16.95 3.71 -11.58
C PHE A 82 -17.70 5.04 -11.47
N TYR A 83 -17.18 5.97 -10.68
CA TYR A 83 -17.76 7.31 -10.56
C TYR A 83 -17.75 8.08 -11.87
N GLU A 84 -16.64 8.07 -12.62
CA GLU A 84 -16.54 8.75 -13.92
C GLU A 84 -17.52 8.15 -14.94
N GLU A 85 -17.60 6.82 -15.05
CA GLU A 85 -18.53 6.18 -15.99
C GLU A 85 -20.01 6.44 -15.62
N ARG A 86 -20.32 6.55 -14.34
CA ARG A 86 -21.66 6.90 -13.89
C ARG A 86 -22.02 8.34 -14.26
N ASN A 87 -21.12 9.29 -14.02
CA ASN A 87 -21.34 10.69 -14.36
C ASN A 87 -21.46 10.95 -15.86
N CYS A 88 -20.73 10.19 -16.67
CA CYS A 88 -20.83 10.26 -18.13
C CYS A 88 -22.04 9.49 -18.70
N GLY A 89 -22.88 8.85 -17.88
CA GLY A 89 -24.03 8.06 -18.33
C GLY A 89 -23.67 6.75 -19.03
N LEU A 90 -22.36 6.45 -19.18
CA LEU A 90 -21.88 5.24 -19.84
C LEU A 90 -22.29 3.95 -19.12
N SER A 91 -22.49 4.01 -17.81
CA SER A 91 -22.93 2.88 -16.99
C SER A 91 -24.24 2.28 -17.49
N ASN A 92 -25.21 3.12 -17.87
CA ASN A 92 -26.52 2.68 -18.35
C ASN A 92 -26.40 1.91 -19.69
N VAL A 93 -25.55 2.42 -20.61
CA VAL A 93 -25.30 1.76 -21.90
C VAL A 93 -24.56 0.43 -21.75
N ILE A 94 -23.65 0.33 -20.77
CA ILE A 94 -22.92 -0.92 -20.52
C ILE A 94 -23.86 -1.96 -19.91
N PHE A 95 -24.75 -1.58 -19.00
CA PHE A 95 -25.68 -2.50 -18.33
C PHE A 95 -26.77 -3.06 -19.25
N THR A 96 -27.06 -2.44 -20.41
CA THR A 96 -27.93 -3.02 -21.42
C THR A 96 -27.30 -4.18 -22.19
N ARG A 97 -25.95 -4.24 -22.22
CA ARG A 97 -25.19 -5.24 -22.98
C ARG A 97 -24.58 -6.34 -22.13
N GLU A 98 -24.29 -6.05 -20.87
CA GLU A 98 -23.59 -6.97 -19.96
C GLU A 98 -24.27 -7.00 -18.59
N SER A 99 -24.20 -8.14 -17.90
CA SER A 99 -24.77 -8.25 -16.56
C SER A 99 -24.06 -7.29 -15.58
N LYS A 100 -24.82 -6.48 -14.86
CA LYS A 100 -24.33 -5.48 -13.90
C LYS A 100 -23.35 -6.09 -12.89
N LYS A 101 -23.68 -7.27 -12.32
CA LYS A 101 -22.84 -7.97 -11.36
C LYS A 101 -21.45 -8.29 -11.91
N LYS A 102 -21.41 -8.86 -13.12
CA LYS A 102 -20.15 -9.24 -13.78
C LYS A 102 -19.28 -8.02 -14.07
N ASN A 103 -19.88 -6.90 -14.49
CA ASN A 103 -19.17 -5.67 -14.75
C ASN A 103 -18.56 -5.06 -13.46
N ILE A 104 -19.34 -4.97 -12.38
CA ILE A 104 -18.87 -4.43 -11.09
C ILE A 104 -17.73 -5.30 -10.54
N ILE A 105 -17.87 -6.62 -10.54
CA ILE A 105 -16.82 -7.53 -10.05
C ILE A 105 -15.55 -7.41 -10.90
N CYS A 106 -15.68 -7.32 -12.22
CA CYS A 106 -14.53 -7.15 -13.11
C CYS A 106 -13.78 -5.85 -12.83
N LYS A 107 -14.49 -4.74 -12.60
CA LYS A 107 -13.88 -3.45 -12.26
C LYS A 107 -13.23 -3.47 -10.87
N ALA A 108 -13.88 -4.08 -9.89
CA ALA A 108 -13.31 -4.27 -8.56
C ALA A 108 -11.99 -5.04 -8.63
N ALA A 109 -11.96 -6.14 -9.37
CA ALA A 109 -10.76 -6.94 -9.59
C ALA A 109 -9.67 -6.15 -10.34
N THR A 110 -10.05 -5.34 -11.34
CA THR A 110 -9.10 -4.48 -12.06
C THR A 110 -8.51 -3.41 -11.13
N ALA A 111 -9.33 -2.74 -10.34
CA ALA A 111 -8.87 -1.73 -9.40
C ALA A 111 -7.88 -2.32 -8.38
N ALA A 112 -8.22 -3.45 -7.77
CA ALA A 112 -7.37 -4.13 -6.81
C ALA A 112 -6.04 -4.61 -7.44
N SER A 113 -6.09 -5.25 -8.61
CA SER A 113 -4.90 -5.81 -9.26
C SER A 113 -3.94 -4.73 -9.77
N VAL A 114 -4.46 -3.64 -10.34
CA VAL A 114 -3.64 -2.51 -10.80
C VAL A 114 -2.95 -1.84 -9.62
N THR A 115 -3.69 -1.55 -8.56
CA THR A 115 -3.12 -0.91 -7.36
C THR A 115 -2.06 -1.80 -6.72
N PHE A 116 -2.34 -3.10 -6.57
CA PHE A 116 -1.35 -4.07 -6.10
C PHE A 116 -0.07 -4.04 -6.93
N ALA A 117 -0.20 -4.13 -8.26
CA ALA A 117 0.95 -4.18 -9.16
C ALA A 117 1.78 -2.88 -9.10
N VAL A 118 1.14 -1.72 -9.15
CA VAL A 118 1.83 -0.41 -9.14
C VAL A 118 2.58 -0.20 -7.82
N VAL A 119 1.93 -0.42 -6.68
CA VAL A 119 2.57 -0.23 -5.37
C VAL A 119 3.72 -1.21 -5.19
N THR A 120 3.50 -2.50 -5.49
CA THR A 120 4.54 -3.52 -5.38
C THR A 120 5.73 -3.21 -6.29
N LEU A 121 5.50 -2.84 -7.55
CA LEU A 121 6.57 -2.50 -8.48
C LEU A 121 7.34 -1.26 -8.02
N THR A 122 6.67 -0.22 -7.54
CA THR A 122 7.34 0.99 -7.03
C THR A 122 8.24 0.67 -5.83
N LEU A 123 7.78 -0.19 -4.92
CA LEU A 123 8.58 -0.59 -3.76
C LEU A 123 9.72 -1.54 -4.15
N LEU A 124 9.55 -2.39 -5.15
CA LEU A 124 10.64 -3.20 -5.73
C LEU A 124 11.70 -2.32 -6.41
N VAL A 125 11.29 -1.27 -7.11
CA VAL A 125 12.22 -0.27 -7.66
C VAL A 125 13.02 0.39 -6.54
N SER A 126 12.38 0.73 -5.41
CA SER A 126 13.10 1.25 -4.23
C SER A 126 14.16 0.27 -3.72
N LEU A 127 13.83 -1.00 -3.60
CA LEU A 127 14.79 -2.04 -3.21
C LEU A 127 15.94 -2.17 -4.22
N ALA A 128 15.64 -2.15 -5.51
CA ALA A 128 16.64 -2.21 -6.56
C ALA A 128 17.61 -1.02 -6.52
N ILE A 129 17.09 0.21 -6.34
CA ILE A 129 17.93 1.40 -6.22
C ILE A 129 18.80 1.30 -4.96
N SER A 130 18.25 0.83 -3.82
CA SER A 130 19.02 0.64 -2.59
C SER A 130 20.15 -0.36 -2.73
N LEU A 131 19.94 -1.46 -3.49
CA LEU A 131 20.97 -2.46 -3.79
C LEU A 131 22.10 -1.92 -4.68
N VAL A 132 21.80 -0.96 -5.56
CA VAL A 132 22.81 -0.31 -6.41
C VAL A 132 23.61 0.74 -5.63
N THR A 133 22.98 1.42 -4.68
CA THR A 133 23.59 2.56 -3.97
C THR A 133 24.32 2.17 -2.69
N PHE A 134 23.92 1.09 -2.04
CA PHE A 134 24.49 0.63 -0.78
C PHE A 134 24.95 -0.82 -0.88
N ASP A 135 25.98 -1.18 -0.09
CA ASP A 135 26.45 -2.56 -0.05
C ASP A 135 25.38 -3.52 0.46
N ALA A 136 25.24 -4.65 -0.21
CA ALA A 136 24.25 -5.67 0.12
C ALA A 136 24.42 -6.24 1.53
N ARG A 137 25.66 -6.42 2.00
CA ARG A 137 25.96 -7.03 3.30
C ARG A 137 26.03 -6.02 4.43
N GLY A 138 26.31 -4.75 4.12
CA GLY A 138 26.66 -3.73 5.10
C GLY A 138 28.02 -3.96 5.75
N HIS A 139 28.61 -2.88 6.26
CA HIS A 139 29.89 -2.91 6.98
C HIS A 139 29.67 -2.56 8.45
N ALA A 140 28.75 -3.27 9.10
CA ALA A 140 28.48 -3.07 10.50
C ALA A 140 29.70 -3.52 11.32
N GLY A 141 30.57 -2.56 11.67
CA GLY A 141 31.65 -2.77 12.62
C GLY A 141 31.11 -3.08 14.03
N VAL A 142 32.02 -3.51 14.92
CA VAL A 142 31.73 -3.96 16.29
C VAL A 142 30.90 -2.97 17.11
N ASN A 143 30.94 -1.67 16.82
CA ASN A 143 30.14 -0.65 17.49
C ASN A 143 28.66 -0.61 17.05
N THR A 144 28.30 -1.27 15.96
CA THR A 144 26.90 -1.44 15.54
C THR A 144 26.20 -2.58 16.31
N ILE A 145 26.96 -3.35 17.07
CA ILE A 145 26.47 -4.39 17.99
C ILE A 145 25.37 -3.84 18.92
N TYR A 146 25.51 -2.61 19.40
CA TYR A 146 24.52 -2.00 20.30
C TYR A 146 23.19 -1.59 19.65
N ILE A 147 23.11 -1.50 18.33
CA ILE A 147 21.90 -1.04 17.61
C ILE A 147 21.28 -2.14 16.74
N THR A 148 22.06 -3.17 16.36
CA THR A 148 21.62 -4.20 15.41
C THR A 148 21.65 -5.63 15.94
N LEU A 149 22.27 -5.86 17.09
CA LEU A 149 22.42 -7.15 17.70
C LEU A 149 21.69 -7.31 19.05
N LEU A 150 20.69 -6.49 19.30
CA LEU A 150 19.59 -7.08 20.05
C LEU A 150 19.01 -8.13 19.08
N PRO A 151 19.17 -9.44 19.39
CA PRO A 151 18.44 -10.44 18.63
C PRO A 151 17.01 -9.93 18.60
N PRO A 152 16.31 -9.99 17.46
CA PRO A 152 14.90 -9.68 17.45
C PRO A 152 14.32 -10.50 18.60
N GLU A 153 13.65 -9.83 19.53
CA GLU A 153 13.00 -10.52 20.64
C GLU A 153 12.23 -11.68 20.02
N PRO A 154 12.37 -12.90 20.53
CA PRO A 154 11.79 -14.09 19.92
C PRO A 154 10.27 -13.98 19.73
N ASP A 155 9.64 -13.05 20.44
CA ASP A 155 8.20 -12.77 20.39
C ASP A 155 7.77 -11.86 19.24
N ARG A 156 8.71 -11.40 18.38
CA ARG A 156 8.36 -10.57 17.22
C ARG A 156 8.09 -11.42 16.00
N GLU A 157 6.90 -11.27 15.44
CA GLU A 157 6.56 -11.93 14.19
C GLU A 157 7.51 -11.50 13.06
N PHE A 158 7.95 -12.49 12.29
CA PHE A 158 9.00 -12.34 11.27
C PHE A 158 10.39 -11.92 11.81
N GLY A 159 10.62 -11.83 13.11
CA GLY A 159 11.92 -11.50 13.68
C GLY A 159 13.02 -12.48 13.27
N SER A 160 12.72 -13.78 13.24
CA SER A 160 13.63 -14.81 12.73
C SER A 160 13.93 -14.63 11.24
N LEU A 161 12.93 -14.27 10.42
CA LEU A 161 13.11 -14.02 9.00
C LEU A 161 13.98 -12.77 8.75
N TYR A 162 13.81 -11.73 9.55
CA TYR A 162 14.64 -10.53 9.49
C TYR A 162 16.10 -10.82 9.86
N ALA A 163 16.34 -11.65 10.87
CA ALA A 163 17.68 -11.98 11.32
C ALA A 163 18.46 -12.86 10.32
N TYR A 164 17.81 -13.89 9.77
CA TYR A 164 18.48 -14.84 8.89
C TYR A 164 18.38 -14.47 7.40
N HIS A 165 17.31 -13.86 6.97
CA HIS A 165 17.02 -13.57 5.56
C HIS A 165 16.41 -12.16 5.38
N PRO A 166 17.16 -11.06 5.65
CA PRO A 166 16.63 -9.71 5.66
C PRO A 166 16.00 -9.28 4.31
N TYR A 167 16.53 -9.71 3.19
CA TYR A 167 15.98 -9.39 1.87
C TYR A 167 14.64 -10.09 1.62
N ILE A 168 14.50 -11.34 2.05
CA ILE A 168 13.22 -12.06 1.94
C ILE A 168 12.18 -11.36 2.80
N ASN A 169 12.56 -10.93 4.00
CA ASN A 169 11.68 -10.15 4.87
C ASN A 169 11.20 -8.85 4.19
N VAL A 170 12.10 -8.08 3.58
CA VAL A 170 11.71 -6.87 2.84
C VAL A 170 10.73 -7.19 1.70
N ILE A 171 10.97 -8.25 0.94
CA ILE A 171 10.06 -8.67 -0.15
C ILE A 171 8.68 -9.05 0.40
N VAL A 172 8.61 -9.78 1.51
CA VAL A 172 7.34 -10.13 2.17
C VAL A 172 6.58 -8.87 2.55
N TYR A 173 7.25 -7.88 3.18
CA TYR A 173 6.61 -6.61 3.53
C TYR A 173 6.19 -5.77 2.30
N ILE A 174 6.94 -5.83 1.20
CA ILE A 174 6.53 -5.22 -0.07
C ILE A 174 5.21 -5.82 -0.57
N LEU A 175 5.08 -7.14 -0.53
CA LEU A 175 3.86 -7.83 -0.95
C LEU A 175 2.68 -7.53 -0.02
N ILE A 176 2.91 -7.49 1.29
CA ILE A 176 1.90 -7.11 2.28
C ILE A 176 1.39 -5.69 2.01
N ARG A 177 2.28 -4.71 1.80
CA ARG A 177 1.89 -3.33 1.48
C ARG A 177 1.15 -3.21 0.17
N GLY A 178 1.58 -3.93 -0.86
CA GLY A 178 0.83 -4.03 -2.12
C GLY A 178 -0.57 -4.57 -1.90
N GLY A 179 -0.71 -5.63 -1.09
CA GLY A 179 -1.99 -6.22 -0.70
C GLY A 179 -2.89 -5.25 0.06
N LEU A 180 -2.35 -4.53 1.03
CA LEU A 180 -3.09 -3.51 1.78
C LEU A 180 -3.55 -2.36 0.87
N ALA A 181 -2.71 -1.89 -0.04
CA ALA A 181 -3.10 -0.88 -1.04
C ALA A 181 -4.25 -1.37 -1.93
N ALA A 182 -4.22 -2.63 -2.36
CA ALA A 182 -5.31 -3.23 -3.12
C ALA A 182 -6.62 -3.30 -2.33
N LEU A 183 -6.55 -3.58 -1.03
CA LEU A 183 -7.71 -3.58 -0.13
C LEU A 183 -8.31 -2.18 0.02
N TYR A 184 -7.49 -1.13 0.17
CA TYR A 184 -7.98 0.24 0.22
C TYR A 184 -8.64 0.68 -1.09
N ALA A 185 -8.06 0.31 -2.24
CA ALA A 185 -8.67 0.59 -3.54
C ALA A 185 -10.01 -0.15 -3.70
N LEU A 186 -10.07 -1.40 -3.24
CA LEU A 186 -11.31 -2.21 -3.26
C LEU A 186 -12.38 -1.60 -2.35
N PHE A 187 -12.02 -1.16 -1.15
CA PHE A 187 -12.93 -0.50 -0.20
C PHE A 187 -13.51 0.79 -0.78
N ALA A 188 -12.65 1.66 -1.31
CA ALA A 188 -13.10 2.92 -1.91
C ALA A 188 -13.98 2.68 -3.17
N PHE A 189 -13.64 1.69 -4.01
CA PHE A 189 -14.47 1.27 -5.12
C PHE A 189 -15.83 0.75 -4.64
N ALA A 190 -15.87 -0.08 -3.60
CA ALA A 190 -17.08 -0.62 -3.02
C ALA A 190 -18.00 0.51 -2.48
N LEU A 191 -17.41 1.50 -1.82
CA LEU A 191 -18.13 2.68 -1.34
C LEU A 191 -18.75 3.48 -2.51
N SER A 192 -18.01 3.65 -3.61
CA SER A 192 -18.51 4.37 -4.79
C SER A 192 -19.72 3.67 -5.44
N THR A 193 -19.75 2.33 -5.39
CA THR A 193 -20.88 1.55 -5.93
C THR A 193 -22.10 1.56 -5.02
N ALA A 194 -21.89 1.57 -3.69
CA ALA A 194 -22.98 1.51 -2.72
C ALA A 194 -23.69 2.87 -2.52
N PHE A 195 -22.94 3.95 -2.39
CA PHE A 195 -23.49 5.25 -1.96
C PHE A 195 -23.55 6.31 -3.04
N GLY A 196 -22.97 6.10 -4.21
CA GLY A 196 -22.93 7.11 -5.27
C GLY A 196 -22.25 8.41 -4.81
N ALA A 197 -21.27 8.30 -3.94
CA ALA A 197 -20.59 9.41 -3.29
C ALA A 197 -19.84 10.29 -4.30
N ASN A 198 -19.62 11.55 -3.93
CA ASN A 198 -18.78 12.47 -4.72
C ASN A 198 -17.35 11.94 -4.82
N ARG A 199 -16.65 12.29 -5.90
CA ARG A 199 -15.26 11.86 -6.16
C ARG A 199 -14.33 12.10 -4.97
N TYR A 200 -14.41 13.26 -4.34
CA TYR A 200 -13.57 13.60 -3.19
C TYR A 200 -13.85 12.71 -1.96
N VAL A 201 -15.12 12.36 -1.75
CA VAL A 201 -15.52 11.44 -0.67
C VAL A 201 -14.92 10.05 -0.91
N ILE A 202 -14.93 9.57 -2.15
CA ILE A 202 -14.34 8.28 -2.51
C ILE A 202 -12.83 8.29 -2.25
N LEU A 203 -12.13 9.36 -2.66
CA LEU A 203 -10.69 9.48 -2.49
C LEU A 203 -10.25 9.51 -1.02
N ILE A 204 -11.01 10.21 -0.18
CA ILE A 204 -10.67 10.38 1.24
C ILE A 204 -11.19 9.22 2.08
N SER A 205 -12.19 8.48 1.62
CA SER A 205 -12.86 7.43 2.41
C SER A 205 -11.93 6.36 2.97
N ALA A 206 -10.98 5.89 2.16
CA ALA A 206 -10.02 4.88 2.61
C ALA A 206 -9.03 5.44 3.65
N PHE A 207 -8.68 6.72 3.53
CA PHE A 207 -7.84 7.40 4.52
C PHE A 207 -8.58 7.58 5.85
N VAL A 208 -9.83 8.03 5.80
CA VAL A 208 -10.69 8.14 6.99
C VAL A 208 -10.89 6.76 7.63
N TYR A 209 -11.13 5.72 6.82
CA TYR A 209 -11.25 4.36 7.32
C TYR A 209 -9.98 3.91 8.05
N ASN A 210 -8.79 4.20 7.51
CA ASN A 210 -7.52 3.89 8.15
C ASN A 210 -7.34 4.60 9.49
N ILE A 211 -7.68 5.88 9.57
CA ILE A 211 -7.63 6.66 10.82
C ILE A 211 -8.62 6.09 11.85
N LEU A 212 -9.85 5.81 11.44
CA LEU A 212 -10.85 5.22 12.34
C LEU A 212 -10.41 3.86 12.86
N TRP A 213 -9.84 3.01 12.00
CA TRP A 213 -9.29 1.72 12.42
C TRP A 213 -8.18 1.90 13.46
N SER A 214 -7.21 2.78 13.19
CA SER A 214 -6.12 3.07 14.13
C SER A 214 -6.63 3.64 15.45
N GLY A 215 -7.65 4.50 15.42
CA GLY A 215 -8.26 5.05 16.62
C GLY A 215 -9.01 4.01 17.47
N VAL A 216 -9.77 3.13 16.82
CA VAL A 216 -10.50 2.05 17.52
C VAL A 216 -9.53 1.05 18.14
N THR A 217 -8.49 0.65 17.44
CA THR A 217 -7.49 -0.29 17.95
C THR A 217 -6.64 0.30 19.07
N ALA A 218 -6.31 1.58 18.99
CA ALA A 218 -5.62 2.30 20.08
C ALA A 218 -6.49 2.39 21.36
N LEU A 219 -7.79 2.62 21.21
CA LEU A 219 -8.72 2.65 22.35
C LEU A 219 -8.95 1.26 22.96
N ALA A 220 -8.81 0.21 22.16
CA ALA A 220 -8.95 -1.16 22.62
C ALA A 220 -7.69 -1.71 23.33
N ASP A 221 -6.65 -0.88 23.50
CA ASP A 221 -5.34 -1.26 24.05
C ASP A 221 -4.80 -2.56 23.42
N SER A 222 -5.06 -2.70 22.11
CA SER A 222 -4.67 -3.88 21.36
C SER A 222 -3.43 -3.59 20.54
N ASP A 223 -2.54 -4.59 20.45
CA ASP A 223 -1.33 -4.53 19.60
C ASP A 223 -1.64 -4.46 18.10
N VAL A 224 -2.92 -4.30 17.72
CA VAL A 224 -3.46 -4.26 16.36
C VAL A 224 -3.55 -2.82 15.84
N ILE A 225 -2.54 -1.98 16.04
CA ILE A 225 -2.56 -0.59 15.60
C ILE A 225 -2.38 -0.53 14.08
N GLY A 226 -3.33 0.11 13.37
CA GLY A 226 -3.36 0.14 11.91
C GLY A 226 -2.14 0.81 11.26
N THR A 227 -1.54 1.79 11.92
CA THR A 227 -0.29 2.44 11.47
C THR A 227 0.92 1.51 11.56
N ASP A 228 0.96 0.64 12.56
CA ASP A 228 2.06 -0.30 12.76
C ASP A 228 2.00 -1.47 11.79
N ILE A 229 0.80 -1.83 11.29
CA ILE A 229 0.65 -2.81 10.22
C ILE A 229 1.42 -2.38 8.96
N MET A 230 1.51 -1.09 8.71
CA MET A 230 2.19 -0.55 7.53
C MET A 230 3.68 -0.28 7.75
N SER A 231 4.15 -0.22 8.98
CA SER A 231 5.58 -0.10 9.28
C SER A 231 6.21 -1.50 9.34
N MET A 232 7.48 -1.61 8.95
CA MET A 232 8.28 -2.81 9.27
C MET A 232 8.63 -2.83 10.77
N ASN A 233 7.73 -2.30 11.60
CA ASN A 233 7.99 -2.26 13.02
C ASN A 233 7.79 -3.66 13.60
N PRO A 234 8.78 -4.21 14.26
CA PRO A 234 8.71 -5.54 14.83
C PRO A 234 7.73 -5.68 16.00
N TYR A 235 7.04 -4.62 16.40
CA TYR A 235 6.12 -4.63 17.55
C TYR A 235 4.67 -5.03 17.21
N GLY A 236 4.32 -5.21 15.92
CA GLY A 236 2.97 -5.60 15.53
C GLY A 236 2.81 -7.13 15.42
N SER A 237 1.67 -7.65 15.83
CA SER A 237 1.29 -9.04 15.60
C SER A 237 0.85 -9.24 14.14
N GLY A 238 1.35 -10.27 13.43
CA GLY A 238 0.94 -10.57 12.06
C GLY A 238 -0.53 -10.96 11.94
N TRP A 239 -1.15 -11.40 13.02
CA TRP A 239 -2.59 -11.58 13.12
C TRP A 239 -3.34 -10.29 12.91
N SER A 240 -2.76 -9.15 13.25
CA SER A 240 -3.35 -7.83 13.03
C SER A 240 -3.58 -7.55 11.54
N ILE A 241 -2.63 -7.91 10.69
CA ILE A 241 -2.73 -7.77 9.24
C ILE A 241 -3.87 -8.64 8.70
N VAL A 242 -3.97 -9.87 9.19
CA VAL A 242 -5.01 -10.82 8.77
C VAL A 242 -6.39 -10.32 9.19
N ILE A 243 -6.56 -9.87 10.43
CA ILE A 243 -7.82 -9.33 10.95
C ILE A 243 -8.25 -8.11 10.13
N PHE A 244 -7.34 -7.16 9.92
CA PHE A 244 -7.62 -5.98 9.10
C PHE A 244 -8.04 -6.36 7.68
N ALA A 245 -7.32 -7.28 7.04
CA ALA A 245 -7.61 -7.72 5.68
C ALA A 245 -8.99 -8.39 5.59
N VAL A 246 -9.32 -9.30 6.52
CA VAL A 246 -10.60 -10.01 6.55
C VAL A 246 -11.75 -9.03 6.77
N VAL A 247 -11.64 -8.13 7.76
CA VAL A 247 -12.67 -7.13 8.05
C VAL A 247 -12.90 -6.20 6.86
N THR A 248 -11.83 -5.69 6.26
CA THR A 248 -11.91 -4.81 5.08
C THR A 248 -12.54 -5.52 3.87
N LEU A 249 -12.18 -6.79 3.63
CA LEU A 249 -12.79 -7.61 2.59
C LEU A 249 -14.27 -7.85 2.81
N LEU A 250 -14.68 -8.17 4.03
CA LEU A 250 -16.10 -8.40 4.38
C LEU A 250 -16.92 -7.12 4.18
N ILE A 251 -16.44 -5.97 4.66
CA ILE A 251 -17.11 -4.68 4.48
C ILE A 251 -17.23 -4.36 2.98
N SER A 252 -16.16 -4.53 2.21
CA SER A 252 -16.14 -4.27 0.77
C SER A 252 -17.11 -5.19 0.01
N ALA A 253 -17.14 -6.48 0.34
CA ALA A 253 -18.04 -7.45 -0.25
C ALA A 253 -19.52 -7.12 0.04
N CYS A 254 -19.85 -6.73 1.28
CA CYS A 254 -21.19 -6.27 1.66
C CYS A 254 -21.61 -5.04 0.85
N MET A 255 -20.72 -4.02 0.76
CA MET A 255 -21.01 -2.81 0.00
C MET A 255 -21.21 -3.08 -1.50
N ILE A 256 -20.37 -3.92 -2.11
CA ILE A 256 -20.52 -4.36 -3.50
C ILE A 256 -21.85 -5.11 -3.68
N GLY A 257 -22.23 -5.96 -2.73
CA GLY A 257 -23.51 -6.65 -2.72
C GLY A 257 -24.71 -5.71 -2.73
N VAL A 258 -24.67 -4.65 -1.91
CA VAL A 258 -25.67 -3.57 -1.90
C VAL A 258 -25.67 -2.83 -3.24
N GLY A 259 -24.50 -2.46 -3.76
CA GLY A 259 -24.38 -1.77 -5.06
C GLY A 259 -24.95 -2.59 -6.24
N CYS A 260 -24.79 -3.93 -6.19
CA CYS A 260 -25.37 -4.82 -7.19
C CYS A 260 -26.91 -4.89 -7.15
N ARG A 261 -27.52 -4.67 -5.97
CA ARG A 261 -28.98 -4.74 -5.77
C ARG A 261 -29.70 -3.42 -6.04
N LYS A 262 -29.00 -2.29 -5.87
CA LYS A 262 -29.58 -0.96 -6.17
C LYS A 262 -29.90 -0.87 -7.66
N ASP A 263 -31.14 -0.56 -7.99
CA ASP A 263 -31.51 -0.19 -9.35
C ASP A 263 -30.87 1.14 -9.70
N CYS A 264 -30.24 1.20 -10.88
CA CYS A 264 -29.71 2.45 -11.41
C CYS A 264 -30.91 3.20 -12.05
N LEU A 265 -31.69 3.92 -11.25
CA LEU A 265 -32.60 4.93 -11.71
C LEU A 265 -31.88 6.27 -11.79
#